data_4ac8de35c3aa8bf3667d3c48a52a2576
#
_entry.id   4ac8de35c3aa8bf3667d3c48a52a2576
#
_cell.length_a   1.000
_cell.length_b   1.000
_cell.length_c   1.000
_cell.angle_alpha   90.00
_cell.angle_beta   90.00
_cell.angle_gamma   90.00
#
_symmetry.space_group_name_H-M   'P 1'
#
loop_
_entity.id
_entity.type
_entity.pdbx_description
1 polymer ?
#
loop_
_entity_poly.entity_id
_entity_poly.type
_entity_poly.pdbx_seq_one_letter_code
_entity_poly.pdbx_strand_id
1 'polypeptide(L)'
;CRRQRQMCIRDSQNVTISDKGKVFNTELLEAIELEYLLDMSDTTVASALERKESRGAHSRVDHIERDDSNWLKHSFAFKNGDSVKLDYKDVELGNYEPKERKY
;
A
#
# COMPACT_ATOMS: atom_id res chain seq x y z
N CYS A 1 12.78 0.96 3.29
CA CYS A 1 13.04 2.40 3.38
C CYS A 1 12.10 3.20 2.46
N ARG A 2 11.46 4.21 3.00
CA ARG A 2 10.53 5.08 2.28
C ARG A 2 11.13 5.69 1.02
N ARG A 3 12.35 6.22 1.15
CA ARG A 3 13.04 6.93 0.07
C ARG A 3 13.35 6.00 -1.12
N GLN A 4 13.80 4.78 -0.84
CA GLN A 4 14.08 3.78 -1.88
C GLN A 4 12.80 3.35 -2.60
N ARG A 5 11.70 3.14 -1.88
CA ARG A 5 10.42 2.73 -2.48
C ARG A 5 9.87 3.81 -3.41
N GLN A 6 9.95 5.08 -3.01
CA GLN A 6 9.53 6.19 -3.86
C GLN A 6 10.40 6.33 -5.10
N MET A 7 11.71 6.11 -4.98
CA MET A 7 12.63 6.11 -6.13
C MET A 7 12.30 4.98 -7.11
N CYS A 8 12.04 3.76 -6.62
CA CYS A 8 11.66 2.63 -7.46
C CYS A 8 10.36 2.89 -8.23
N ILE A 9 9.35 3.47 -7.59
CA ILE A 9 8.09 3.85 -8.23
C ILE A 9 8.34 4.88 -9.33
N ARG A 10 9.13 5.90 -9.06
CA ARG A 10 9.47 6.94 -10.03
C ARG A 10 10.22 6.38 -11.24
N ASP A 11 11.22 5.52 -11.01
CA ASP A 11 12.00 4.90 -12.09
C ASP A 11 11.15 4.00 -12.96
N SER A 12 10.19 3.29 -12.37
CA SER A 12 9.28 2.40 -13.09
C SER A 12 8.31 3.15 -14.01
N GLN A 13 8.09 4.45 -13.81
CA GLN A 13 7.26 5.27 -14.70
C GLN A 13 7.92 5.52 -16.06
N ASN A 14 9.22 5.29 -16.18
CA ASN A 14 9.98 5.47 -17.41
C ASN A 14 10.19 4.16 -18.20
N VAL A 15 9.37 3.16 -17.95
CA VAL A 15 9.44 1.86 -18.62
C VAL A 15 9.05 1.97 -20.09
N THR A 16 9.84 1.37 -20.96
CA THR A 16 9.58 1.29 -22.40
C THR A 16 9.39 -0.16 -22.83
N ILE A 17 8.67 -0.35 -23.94
CA ILE A 17 8.35 -1.67 -24.50
C ILE A 17 9.18 -1.90 -25.76
N SER A 18 9.90 -3.02 -25.82
CA SER A 18 10.68 -3.42 -26.99
C SER A 18 9.82 -4.05 -28.08
N ASP A 19 8.82 -4.86 -27.69
CA ASP A 19 7.89 -5.51 -28.62
C ASP A 19 6.80 -4.55 -29.04
N LYS A 20 6.71 -4.28 -30.36
CA LYS A 20 5.69 -3.42 -30.96
C LYS A 20 4.59 -4.20 -31.67
N GLY A 21 4.53 -5.52 -31.50
CA GLY A 21 3.50 -6.38 -32.06
C GLY A 21 2.12 -6.07 -31.49
N LYS A 22 1.09 -6.48 -32.24
CA LYS A 22 -0.33 -6.24 -31.87
C LYS A 22 -1.08 -7.52 -31.51
N VAL A 23 -0.45 -8.68 -31.67
CA VAL A 23 -1.04 -10.00 -31.40
C VAL A 23 -0.18 -10.73 -30.41
N PHE A 24 -0.79 -11.23 -29.33
CA PHE A 24 -0.09 -11.93 -28.23
C PHE A 24 1.14 -11.17 -27.70
N ASN A 25 1.01 -9.86 -27.55
CA ASN A 25 2.06 -9.04 -27.01
C ASN A 25 2.05 -9.10 -25.48
N THR A 26 2.70 -10.08 -24.90
CA THR A 26 2.79 -10.29 -23.45
C THR A 26 3.56 -9.16 -22.76
N GLU A 27 4.56 -8.59 -23.42
CA GLU A 27 5.33 -7.46 -22.89
C GLU A 27 4.44 -6.22 -22.71
N LEU A 28 3.55 -5.93 -23.67
CA LEU A 28 2.59 -4.85 -23.55
C LEU A 28 1.61 -5.09 -22.40
N LEU A 29 1.10 -6.31 -22.27
CA LEU A 29 0.18 -6.68 -21.19
C LEU A 29 0.85 -6.50 -19.83
N GLU A 30 2.08 -6.98 -19.67
CA GLU A 30 2.86 -6.82 -18.45
C GLU A 30 3.14 -5.34 -18.12
N ALA A 31 3.39 -4.53 -19.13
CA ALA A 31 3.60 -3.09 -18.94
C ALA A 31 2.34 -2.37 -18.43
N ILE A 32 1.16 -2.76 -18.94
CA ILE A 32 -0.12 -2.23 -18.46
C ILE A 32 -0.38 -2.68 -17.01
N GLU A 33 -0.11 -3.93 -16.69
CA GLU A 33 -0.23 -4.45 -15.34
C GLU A 33 0.70 -3.74 -14.37
N LEU A 34 1.91 -3.40 -14.82
CA LEU A 34 2.87 -2.64 -14.01
C LEU A 34 2.33 -1.27 -13.63
N GLU A 35 1.65 -0.59 -14.53
CA GLU A 35 1.02 0.70 -14.24
C GLU A 35 -0.02 0.58 -13.11
N TYR A 36 -0.86 -0.45 -13.16
CA TYR A 36 -1.83 -0.72 -12.10
C TYR A 36 -1.15 -1.08 -10.78
N LEU A 37 -0.10 -1.87 -10.82
CA LEU A 37 0.68 -2.23 -9.63
C LEU A 37 1.32 -1.00 -8.98
N LEU A 38 1.80 -0.05 -9.77
CA LEU A 38 2.39 1.19 -9.27
C LEU A 38 1.34 2.05 -8.54
N ASP A 39 0.14 2.16 -9.09
CA ASP A 39 -0.95 2.89 -8.45
C ASP A 39 -1.32 2.26 -7.11
N MET A 40 -1.43 0.94 -7.06
CA MET A 40 -1.70 0.22 -5.81
C MET A 40 -0.55 0.36 -4.80
N SER A 41 0.70 0.39 -5.28
CA SER A 41 1.88 0.57 -4.42
C SER A 41 1.88 1.94 -3.75
N ASP A 42 1.49 3.00 -4.45
CA ASP A 42 1.38 4.34 -3.87
C ASP A 42 0.40 4.37 -2.71
N THR A 43 -0.78 3.78 -2.87
CA THR A 43 -1.79 3.74 -1.81
C THR A 43 -1.33 2.90 -0.62
N THR A 44 -0.68 1.78 -0.89
CA THR A 44 -0.14 0.88 0.15
C THR A 44 0.94 1.56 0.97
N VAL A 45 1.89 2.22 0.32
CA VAL A 45 3.00 2.93 0.99
C VAL A 45 2.48 4.08 1.83
N ALA A 46 1.56 4.89 1.29
CA ALA A 46 0.98 6.01 2.02
C ALA A 46 0.22 5.53 3.27
N SER A 47 -0.58 4.48 3.14
CA SER A 47 -1.33 3.90 4.25
C SER A 47 -0.41 3.33 5.33
N ALA A 48 0.64 2.63 4.92
CA ALA A 48 1.62 2.04 5.85
C ALA A 48 2.41 3.11 6.61
N LEU A 49 2.76 4.21 5.95
CA LEU A 49 3.51 5.30 6.58
C LEU A 49 2.69 6.06 7.64
N GLU A 50 1.42 6.28 7.37
CA GLU A 50 0.55 7.00 8.29
C GLU A 50 0.17 6.16 9.51
N ARG A 51 0.12 4.84 9.38
CA ARG A 51 -0.22 3.95 10.49
C ARG A 51 0.97 3.76 11.42
N LYS A 52 0.91 4.41 12.57
CA LYS A 52 1.99 4.46 13.56
C LYS A 52 1.86 3.35 14.60
N GLU A 53 1.77 2.12 14.13
CA GLU A 53 1.70 0.93 14.98
C GLU A 53 2.25 -0.28 14.23
N SER A 54 2.47 -1.39 14.95
CA SER A 54 2.70 -2.70 14.35
C SER A 54 1.50 -3.59 14.63
N ARG A 55 0.85 -4.10 13.57
CA ARG A 55 -0.37 -4.91 13.69
C ARG A 55 -0.40 -5.95 12.57
N GLY A 56 -0.61 -7.20 12.92
CA GLY A 56 -0.64 -8.30 11.95
C GLY A 56 0.67 -8.37 11.16
N ALA A 57 0.56 -8.36 9.85
CA ALA A 57 1.72 -8.36 8.95
C ALA A 57 2.42 -7.01 8.85
N HIS A 58 1.75 -5.92 9.26
CA HIS A 58 2.32 -4.59 9.25
C HIS A 58 3.26 -4.42 10.45
N SER A 59 4.56 -4.32 10.18
CA SER A 59 5.59 -4.20 11.21
C SER A 59 6.44 -2.96 10.98
N ARG A 60 6.62 -2.16 12.03
CA ARG A 60 7.46 -0.97 12.01
C ARG A 60 8.48 -1.02 13.12
N VAL A 61 9.72 -0.69 12.81
CA VAL A 61 10.82 -0.66 13.78
C VAL A 61 10.66 0.50 14.77
N ASP A 62 10.11 1.61 14.32
CA ASP A 62 9.90 2.82 15.14
C ASP A 62 8.61 2.77 15.98
N HIS A 63 7.69 1.88 15.66
CA HIS A 63 6.43 1.67 16.40
C HIS A 63 6.16 0.17 16.51
N ILE A 64 6.84 -0.49 17.43
CA ILE A 64 6.83 -1.96 17.54
C ILE A 64 5.56 -2.53 18.19
N GLU A 65 4.80 -1.71 18.91
CA GLU A 65 3.61 -2.14 19.64
C GLU A 65 2.33 -1.83 18.85
N ARG A 66 1.32 -2.68 19.07
CA ARG A 66 -0.03 -2.45 18.56
C ARG A 66 -0.73 -1.38 19.40
N ASP A 67 -1.41 -0.45 18.75
CA ASP A 67 -2.13 0.64 19.39
C ASP A 67 -3.63 0.53 19.11
N ASP A 68 -4.37 -0.13 19.99
CA ASP A 68 -5.82 -0.26 19.88
C ASP A 68 -6.57 1.04 20.24
N SER A 69 -5.94 1.93 21.00
CA SER A 69 -6.57 3.19 21.40
C SER A 69 -6.75 4.17 20.24
N ASN A 70 -5.74 4.25 19.36
CA ASN A 70 -5.73 5.21 18.26
C ASN A 70 -5.90 4.56 16.88
N TRP A 71 -5.56 3.27 16.74
CA TRP A 71 -5.43 2.63 15.44
C TRP A 71 -6.33 1.41 15.24
N LEU A 72 -7.29 1.16 16.12
CA LEU A 72 -8.30 0.12 15.91
C LEU A 72 -9.35 0.64 14.92
N LYS A 73 -8.93 0.82 13.68
CA LYS A 73 -9.76 1.37 12.61
C LYS A 73 -9.27 0.94 11.25
N HIS A 74 -10.16 0.98 10.27
CA HIS A 74 -9.82 0.74 8.86
C HIS A 74 -9.20 1.99 8.26
N SER A 75 -8.20 1.80 7.42
CA SER A 75 -7.61 2.87 6.62
C SER A 75 -8.17 2.82 5.20
N PHE A 76 -8.67 3.95 4.72
CA PHE A 76 -9.12 4.11 3.34
C PHE A 76 -8.17 5.05 2.61
N ALA A 77 -7.61 4.57 1.51
CA ALA A 77 -6.71 5.36 0.68
C ALA A 77 -7.40 5.71 -0.64
N PHE A 78 -7.46 7.00 -0.93
CA PHE A 78 -8.02 7.52 -2.17
C PHE A 78 -6.91 8.17 -2.98
N LYS A 79 -6.63 7.61 -4.15
CA LYS A 79 -5.64 8.21 -5.05
C LYS A 79 -6.30 9.26 -5.93
N ASN A 80 -5.76 10.47 -5.90
CA ASN A 80 -6.22 11.59 -6.70
C ASN A 80 -5.02 12.21 -7.41
N GLY A 81 -4.81 11.83 -8.68
CA GLY A 81 -3.62 12.22 -9.43
C GLY A 81 -2.36 11.67 -8.78
N ASP A 82 -1.40 12.53 -8.45
CA ASP A 82 -0.14 12.16 -7.82
C ASP A 82 -0.21 12.09 -6.29
N SER A 83 -1.34 12.47 -5.70
CA SER A 83 -1.52 12.50 -4.25
C SER A 83 -2.42 11.35 -3.77
N VAL A 84 -2.21 10.94 -2.52
CA VAL A 84 -3.05 9.94 -1.85
C VAL A 84 -3.66 10.58 -0.61
N LYS A 85 -4.99 10.55 -0.54
CA LYS A 85 -5.74 11.01 0.63
C LYS A 85 -6.12 9.80 1.47
N LEU A 86 -5.89 9.88 2.78
CA LEU A 86 -6.25 8.83 3.73
C LEU A 86 -7.46 9.25 4.56
N ASP A 87 -8.35 8.29 4.77
CA ASP A 87 -9.49 8.43 5.66
C ASP A 87 -9.59 7.19 6.54
N TYR A 88 -10.33 7.27 7.64
CA TYR A 88 -10.39 6.22 8.63
C TYR A 88 -11.83 5.96 9.07
N LYS A 89 -12.12 4.69 9.34
CA LYS A 89 -13.42 4.25 9.84
C LYS A 89 -13.21 3.26 10.97
N ASP A 90 -13.96 3.41 12.05
CA ASP A 90 -13.89 2.53 13.20
C ASP A 90 -14.27 1.09 12.85
N VAL A 91 -13.60 0.14 13.49
CA VAL A 91 -13.91 -1.29 13.34
C VAL A 91 -15.12 -1.65 14.19
N GLU A 92 -16.09 -2.35 13.60
CA GLU A 92 -17.21 -2.95 14.32
C GLU A 92 -16.77 -4.30 14.91
N LEU A 93 -16.70 -4.36 16.23
CA LEU A 93 -16.23 -5.56 16.93
C LEU A 93 -17.32 -6.61 17.15
N GLY A 94 -18.60 -6.20 17.13
CA GLY A 94 -19.72 -7.11 17.39
C GLY A 94 -19.63 -7.71 18.80
N ASN A 95 -19.66 -9.06 18.86
CA ASN A 95 -19.60 -9.80 20.13
C ASN A 95 -18.17 -10.19 20.51
N TYR A 96 -17.17 -9.76 19.77
CA TYR A 96 -15.78 -10.19 19.96
C TYR A 96 -14.92 -9.04 20.45
N GLU A 97 -14.00 -9.32 21.37
CA GLU A 97 -13.01 -8.38 21.84
C GLU A 97 -11.69 -8.58 21.09
N PRO A 98 -10.94 -7.50 20.78
CA PRO A 98 -9.64 -7.63 20.13
C PRO A 98 -8.63 -8.24 21.11
N LYS A 99 -7.86 -9.22 20.61
CA LYS A 99 -6.78 -9.85 21.37
C LYS A 99 -5.47 -9.74 20.60
N GLU A 100 -4.42 -9.47 21.32
CA GLU A 100 -3.08 -9.46 20.75
C GLU A 100 -2.67 -10.88 20.37
N ARG A 101 -2.21 -11.07 19.13
CA ARG A 101 -1.68 -12.33 18.66
C ARG A 101 -0.22 -12.45 19.06
N LYS A 102 0.08 -13.45 19.88
CA LYS A 102 1.45 -13.74 20.30
C LYS A 102 1.96 -15.01 19.62
N TYR A 103 3.18 -15.00 19.22
CA TYR A 103 3.86 -16.12 18.59
C TYR A 103 4.88 -16.73 19.54
#